data_e8584e538a0bafbbd8654353db0a6fc5
#
_entry.id   e8584e538a0bafbbd8654353db0a6fc5
#
_cell.length_a   1.000
_cell.length_b   1.000
_cell.length_c   1.000
_cell.angle_alpha   90.00
_cell.angle_beta   90.00
_cell.angle_gamma   90.00
#
_symmetry.space_group_name_H-M   'P 1'
#
loop_
_entity.id
_entity.type
_entity.pdbx_description
1 polymer ?
#
loop_
_entity_poly.entity_id
_entity_poly.type
_entity_poly.pdbx_seq_one_letter_code
_entity_poly.pdbx_strand_id
1 'polypeptide(L)'
;NERINASLLWFSDGYVEYKIPNTLEHNQHPEMLEMSLEIASEFPISNNTWPSDITFSINGIPVGTFTSPGNYSDVRGKLTPKWWDENYSQYGLLKHLRITNTNTGIDGEKLSDVNLTDLQLKSSPFITIRIGIAKDAKNKGGLTIFGKDFGNHPQNILLSLFYSEN
;
A
#
# COMPACT_ATOMS: atom_id res chain seq x y z
N ASN A 1 -6.50 13.77 11.63
CA ASN A 1 -6.87 12.35 11.74
C ASN A 1 -7.98 11.89 10.77
N GLU A 2 -8.36 12.71 9.82
CA GLU A 2 -9.41 12.36 8.83
C GLU A 2 -8.97 11.31 7.83
N ARG A 3 -7.66 11.11 7.62
CA ARG A 3 -7.08 10.11 6.70
C ARG A 3 -7.55 8.67 6.96
N ILE A 4 -7.81 8.33 8.21
CA ILE A 4 -8.22 6.97 8.61
C ILE A 4 -9.60 6.64 8.06
N ASN A 5 -10.43 7.68 7.87
CA ASN A 5 -11.80 7.55 7.35
C ASN A 5 -11.91 7.93 5.87
N ALA A 6 -10.80 8.30 5.22
CA ALA A 6 -10.80 8.67 3.82
C ALA A 6 -11.02 7.43 2.95
N SER A 7 -11.92 7.52 1.98
CA SER A 7 -12.18 6.47 1.00
C SER A 7 -11.38 6.67 -0.29
N LEU A 8 -10.69 7.79 -0.42
CA LEU A 8 -9.78 8.10 -1.52
C LEU A 8 -8.71 9.07 -1.01
N LEU A 9 -7.45 8.74 -1.27
CA LEU A 9 -6.31 9.58 -0.91
C LEU A 9 -5.36 9.65 -2.11
N TRP A 10 -4.91 10.86 -2.45
CA TRP A 10 -3.93 11.04 -3.52
C TRP A 10 -2.95 12.17 -3.22
N PHE A 11 -1.74 12.06 -3.75
CA PHE A 11 -0.71 13.09 -3.72
C PHE A 11 0.34 12.85 -4.81
N SER A 12 0.99 13.93 -5.20
CA SER A 12 2.01 13.90 -6.26
C SER A 12 3.39 13.51 -5.73
N ASP A 13 3.70 13.82 -4.47
CA ASP A 13 5.00 13.58 -3.84
C ASP A 13 4.84 13.37 -2.33
N GLY A 14 5.86 12.80 -1.71
CA GLY A 14 5.87 12.53 -0.28
C GLY A 14 5.33 11.14 0.07
N TYR A 15 4.76 11.01 1.26
CA TYR A 15 4.29 9.74 1.78
C TYR A 15 3.12 9.90 2.76
N VAL A 16 2.40 8.82 2.94
CA VAL A 16 1.46 8.64 4.05
C VAL A 16 2.03 7.61 5.02
N GLU A 17 1.82 7.84 6.31
CA GLU A 17 2.28 6.94 7.37
C GLU A 17 1.13 6.59 8.31
N TYR A 18 1.05 5.30 8.63
CA TYR A 18 0.09 4.75 9.59
C TYR A 18 0.83 4.05 10.72
N LYS A 19 0.39 4.30 11.95
CA LYS A 19 0.82 3.56 13.14
C LYS A 19 -0.31 2.67 13.59
N ILE A 20 -0.08 1.37 13.54
CA ILE A 20 -1.06 0.35 13.88
C ILE A 20 -0.66 -0.31 15.20
N PRO A 21 -1.57 -0.43 16.17
CA PRO A 21 -1.27 -1.13 17.41
C PRO A 21 -0.75 -2.54 17.14
N ASN A 22 0.36 -2.87 17.75
CA ASN A 22 0.94 -4.20 17.66
C ASN A 22 0.36 -5.09 18.76
N THR A 23 -0.37 -6.11 18.37
CA THR A 23 -1.05 -7.02 19.30
C THR A 23 -0.31 -8.35 19.49
N LEU A 24 0.92 -8.49 18.97
CA LEU A 24 1.73 -9.70 19.15
C LEU A 24 2.08 -9.91 20.62
N GLU A 25 1.77 -11.10 21.09
CA GLU A 25 2.14 -11.56 22.42
C GLU A 25 3.53 -12.20 22.43
N HIS A 26 4.10 -12.38 23.62
CA HIS A 26 5.46 -12.88 23.78
C HIS A 26 5.68 -14.29 23.18
N ASN A 27 4.68 -15.15 23.27
CA ASN A 27 4.71 -16.53 22.76
C ASN A 27 4.29 -16.64 21.27
N GLN A 28 3.98 -15.52 20.63
CA GLN A 28 3.58 -15.48 19.23
C GLN A 28 4.77 -15.12 18.34
N HIS A 29 4.98 -15.90 17.29
CA HIS A 29 6.11 -15.75 16.37
C HIS A 29 5.59 -15.40 14.98
N PRO A 30 5.96 -14.23 14.44
CA PRO A 30 5.54 -13.83 13.09
C PRO A 30 5.97 -14.83 12.03
N GLU A 31 5.04 -15.20 11.16
CA GLU A 31 5.28 -16.09 10.02
C GLU A 31 5.13 -15.34 8.70
N MET A 32 4.19 -14.40 8.63
CA MET A 32 4.00 -13.55 7.45
C MET A 32 3.28 -12.27 7.85
N LEU A 33 3.73 -11.15 7.31
CA LEU A 33 3.01 -9.87 7.31
C LEU A 33 2.49 -9.62 5.90
N GLU A 34 1.18 -9.46 5.76
CA GLU A 34 0.55 -9.16 4.47
C GLU A 34 -0.17 -7.83 4.53
N MET A 35 0.04 -7.01 3.51
CA MET A 35 -0.71 -5.78 3.31
C MET A 35 -1.35 -5.81 1.93
N SER A 36 -2.67 -5.60 1.86
CA SER A 36 -3.40 -5.47 0.61
C SER A 36 -4.04 -4.10 0.49
N LEU A 37 -3.98 -3.53 -0.71
CA LEU A 37 -4.53 -2.21 -1.01
C LEU A 37 -4.72 -2.06 -2.52
N GLU A 38 -5.72 -1.23 -2.87
CA GLU A 38 -5.93 -0.82 -4.25
C GLU A 38 -5.22 0.51 -4.50
N ILE A 39 -4.27 0.53 -5.44
CA ILE A 39 -3.42 1.70 -5.71
C ILE A 39 -3.29 1.99 -7.21
N ALA A 40 -2.98 3.25 -7.50
CA ALA A 40 -2.62 3.72 -8.84
C ALA A 40 -1.59 4.85 -8.70
N SER A 41 -1.02 5.28 -9.82
CA SER A 41 -0.32 6.56 -9.93
C SER A 41 -1.30 7.72 -9.68
N GLU A 42 -0.81 8.93 -9.55
CA GLU A 42 -1.62 10.14 -9.47
C GLU A 42 -1.40 10.98 -10.74
N PHE A 43 -2.49 11.36 -11.38
CA PHE A 43 -2.51 12.28 -12.52
C PHE A 43 -3.79 13.11 -12.42
N PRO A 44 -3.74 14.44 -12.73
CA PRO A 44 -4.88 15.34 -12.49
C PRO A 44 -6.20 14.92 -13.11
N ILE A 45 -6.18 14.22 -14.24
CA ILE A 45 -7.37 13.64 -14.88
C ILE A 45 -7.23 12.13 -14.82
N SER A 46 -6.59 11.53 -15.81
CA SER A 46 -6.17 10.14 -15.81
C SER A 46 -5.14 9.93 -16.93
N ASN A 47 -4.25 8.95 -16.74
CA ASN A 47 -3.28 8.59 -17.76
C ASN A 47 -2.84 7.14 -17.54
N ASN A 48 -3.23 6.27 -18.48
CA ASN A 48 -2.90 4.83 -18.42
C ASN A 48 -1.39 4.55 -18.49
N THR A 49 -0.61 5.53 -18.98
CA THR A 49 0.84 5.45 -19.10
C THR A 49 1.47 6.59 -18.29
N TRP A 50 1.42 6.46 -16.97
CA TRP A 50 1.98 7.42 -16.03
C TRP A 50 2.66 6.67 -14.88
N PRO A 51 3.89 6.15 -15.11
CA PRO A 51 4.54 5.29 -14.13
C PRO A 51 4.90 6.03 -12.85
N SER A 52 4.74 5.33 -11.73
CA SER A 52 5.14 5.83 -10.43
C SER A 52 5.78 4.72 -9.60
N ASP A 53 6.95 5.02 -9.05
CA ASP A 53 7.68 4.12 -8.16
C ASP A 53 7.18 4.32 -6.73
N ILE A 54 6.32 3.41 -6.28
CA ILE A 54 5.70 3.44 -4.95
C ILE A 54 6.54 2.58 -4.01
N THR A 55 7.11 3.19 -2.99
CA THR A 55 7.94 2.51 -1.99
C THR A 55 7.14 2.24 -0.72
N PHE A 56 7.24 1.00 -0.25
CA PHE A 56 6.69 0.55 1.02
C PHE A 56 7.78 0.45 2.06
N SER A 57 7.52 0.95 3.27
CA SER A 57 8.43 0.82 4.41
C SER A 57 7.66 0.34 5.63
N ILE A 58 8.26 -0.57 6.38
CA ILE A 58 7.71 -1.10 7.62
C ILE A 58 8.73 -0.84 8.73
N ASN A 59 8.28 -0.20 9.81
CA ASN A 59 9.16 0.15 10.94
C ASN A 59 10.42 0.92 10.51
N GLY A 60 10.28 1.81 9.52
CA GLY A 60 11.37 2.61 8.99
C GLY A 60 12.29 1.87 8.00
N ILE A 61 12.02 0.61 7.69
CA ILE A 61 12.81 -0.21 6.77
C ILE A 61 12.11 -0.30 5.42
N PRO A 62 12.71 0.20 4.32
CA PRO A 62 12.17 0.02 2.99
C PRO A 62 12.13 -1.47 2.65
N VAL A 63 10.95 -2.00 2.34
CA VAL A 63 10.76 -3.42 2.03
C VAL A 63 10.68 -3.68 0.54
N GLY A 64 10.34 -2.68 -0.25
CA GLY A 64 10.32 -2.81 -1.69
C GLY A 64 9.59 -1.67 -2.39
N THR A 65 9.77 -1.62 -3.71
CA THR A 65 9.16 -0.62 -4.59
C THR A 65 8.37 -1.32 -5.69
N PHE A 66 7.13 -0.90 -5.86
CA PHE A 66 6.26 -1.31 -6.95
C PHE A 66 6.08 -0.15 -7.92
N THR A 67 6.31 -0.39 -9.21
CA THR A 67 6.07 0.62 -10.24
C THR A 67 4.64 0.50 -10.76
N SER A 68 3.78 1.43 -10.34
CA SER A 68 2.43 1.57 -10.87
C SER A 68 2.50 2.04 -12.31
N PRO A 69 1.80 1.40 -13.26
CA PRO A 69 1.87 1.79 -14.66
C PRO A 69 1.08 3.05 -15.01
N GLY A 70 0.08 3.40 -14.23
CA GLY A 70 -0.77 4.55 -14.57
C GLY A 70 -1.91 4.80 -13.59
N ASN A 71 -2.82 5.67 -14.04
CA ASN A 71 -4.02 6.09 -13.35
C ASN A 71 -5.20 5.96 -14.33
N TYR A 72 -6.29 5.32 -13.92
CA TYR A 72 -7.28 4.77 -14.85
C TYR A 72 -8.65 5.41 -14.72
N SER A 73 -9.24 5.76 -15.88
CA SER A 73 -10.64 6.18 -16.01
C SER A 73 -11.34 5.65 -17.28
N ASP A 74 -10.76 4.62 -17.90
CA ASP A 74 -11.31 4.00 -19.13
C ASP A 74 -12.69 3.36 -18.89
N VAL A 75 -12.91 2.87 -17.68
CA VAL A 75 -14.22 2.41 -17.21
C VAL A 75 -14.48 2.95 -15.81
N ARG A 76 -15.76 3.06 -15.44
CA ARG A 76 -16.10 3.50 -14.08
C ARG A 76 -15.73 2.44 -13.05
N GLY A 77 -15.12 2.87 -11.96
CA GLY A 77 -14.84 2.00 -10.80
C GLY A 77 -16.16 1.49 -10.21
N LYS A 78 -16.20 0.21 -9.85
CA LYS A 78 -17.43 -0.47 -9.37
C LYS A 78 -18.06 0.21 -8.14
N LEU A 79 -17.23 0.78 -7.28
CA LEU A 79 -17.64 1.43 -6.03
C LEU A 79 -17.59 2.96 -6.13
N THR A 80 -16.98 3.49 -7.18
CA THR A 80 -16.79 4.92 -7.36
C THR A 80 -18.15 5.63 -7.45
N PRO A 81 -18.40 6.65 -6.58
CA PRO A 81 -19.68 7.31 -6.51
C PRO A 81 -20.06 8.01 -7.83
N LYS A 82 -21.36 8.07 -8.11
CA LYS A 82 -21.87 8.71 -9.35
C LYS A 82 -21.55 10.20 -9.46
N TRP A 83 -21.35 10.87 -8.33
CA TRP A 83 -20.99 12.30 -8.30
C TRP A 83 -19.52 12.59 -8.64
N TRP A 84 -18.67 11.53 -8.64
CA TRP A 84 -17.27 11.64 -9.03
C TRP A 84 -17.17 11.73 -10.55
N ASP A 85 -16.43 12.73 -11.05
CA ASP A 85 -16.29 12.95 -12.50
C ASP A 85 -15.67 11.72 -13.18
N GLU A 86 -16.24 11.32 -14.31
CA GLU A 86 -15.85 10.14 -15.08
C GLU A 86 -14.43 10.23 -15.65
N ASN A 87 -13.90 11.44 -15.79
CA ASN A 87 -12.52 11.65 -16.29
C ASN A 87 -11.46 11.53 -15.20
N TYR A 88 -11.84 11.54 -13.94
CA TYR A 88 -10.90 11.38 -12.83
C TYR A 88 -10.68 9.90 -12.48
N SER A 89 -9.67 9.63 -11.66
CA SER A 89 -9.34 8.27 -11.19
C SER A 89 -10.56 7.47 -10.80
N GLN A 90 -10.82 6.37 -11.49
CA GLN A 90 -11.97 5.51 -11.27
C GLN A 90 -11.62 4.25 -10.47
N TYR A 91 -10.44 3.69 -10.69
CA TYR A 91 -9.97 2.48 -10.03
C TYR A 91 -8.45 2.35 -10.09
N GLY A 92 -7.93 1.45 -9.28
CA GLY A 92 -6.53 1.08 -9.23
C GLY A 92 -6.31 -0.41 -9.43
N LEU A 93 -5.13 -0.86 -9.02
CA LEU A 93 -4.74 -2.26 -9.02
C LEU A 93 -4.70 -2.75 -7.57
N LEU A 94 -5.36 -3.88 -7.28
CA LEU A 94 -5.27 -4.52 -5.98
C LEU A 94 -3.93 -5.24 -5.88
N LYS A 95 -3.14 -4.89 -4.88
CA LYS A 95 -1.80 -5.43 -4.64
C LYS A 95 -1.71 -6.08 -3.28
N HIS A 96 -0.99 -7.20 -3.21
CA HIS A 96 -0.70 -7.94 -1.99
C HIS A 96 0.80 -7.95 -1.76
N LEU A 97 1.23 -7.15 -0.79
CA LEU A 97 2.62 -7.11 -0.31
C LEU A 97 2.75 -8.14 0.82
N ARG A 98 3.74 -9.02 0.71
CA ARG A 98 4.00 -10.07 1.70
C ARG A 98 5.45 -10.05 2.13
N ILE A 99 5.66 -10.00 3.45
CA ILE A 99 6.97 -10.15 4.07
C ILE A 99 6.96 -11.46 4.85
N THR A 100 7.89 -12.33 4.52
CA THR A 100 8.04 -13.67 5.13
C THR A 100 9.37 -13.77 5.87
N ASN A 101 9.69 -14.95 6.36
CA ASN A 101 10.98 -15.23 6.99
C ASN A 101 12.15 -15.21 5.99
N THR A 102 11.89 -15.18 4.69
CA THR A 102 12.92 -15.25 3.66
C THR A 102 13.05 -13.97 2.84
N ASN A 103 11.96 -13.32 2.49
CA ASN A 103 11.99 -12.16 1.60
C ASN A 103 10.69 -11.34 1.64
N THR A 104 10.68 -10.27 0.85
CA THR A 104 9.51 -9.45 0.55
C THR A 104 9.14 -9.59 -0.91
N GLY A 105 7.84 -9.77 -1.18
CA GLY A 105 7.30 -9.85 -2.54
C GLY A 105 5.95 -9.15 -2.66
N ILE A 106 5.55 -8.90 -3.90
CA ILE A 106 4.23 -8.36 -4.25
C ILE A 106 3.63 -9.22 -5.36
N ASP A 107 2.42 -9.75 -5.11
CA ASP A 107 1.70 -10.64 -6.04
C ASP A 107 2.57 -11.79 -6.58
N GLY A 108 3.45 -12.36 -5.74
CA GLY A 108 4.35 -13.44 -6.10
C GLY A 108 5.68 -13.02 -6.74
N GLU A 109 5.87 -11.73 -7.01
CA GLU A 109 7.14 -11.19 -7.51
C GLU A 109 8.00 -10.72 -6.35
N LYS A 110 9.25 -11.20 -6.29
CA LYS A 110 10.20 -10.77 -5.26
C LYS A 110 10.61 -9.31 -5.46
N LEU A 111 10.49 -8.52 -4.40
CA LEU A 111 10.93 -7.12 -4.38
C LEU A 111 12.28 -6.93 -3.70
N SER A 112 12.54 -7.64 -2.61
CA SER A 112 13.79 -7.52 -1.84
C SER A 112 14.05 -8.75 -0.97
N ASP A 113 15.24 -8.80 -0.36
CA ASP A 113 15.61 -9.81 0.63
C ASP A 113 15.18 -9.45 2.06
N VAL A 114 14.52 -8.31 2.27
CA VAL A 114 14.03 -7.91 3.59
C VAL A 114 13.06 -8.96 4.10
N ASN A 115 13.28 -9.44 5.30
CA ASN A 115 12.50 -10.49 5.93
C ASN A 115 11.91 -10.03 7.28
N LEU A 116 11.08 -10.85 7.90
CA LEU A 116 10.40 -10.52 9.16
C LEU A 116 11.37 -10.21 10.31
N THR A 117 12.52 -10.87 10.37
CA THR A 117 13.53 -10.61 11.40
C THR A 117 14.05 -9.19 11.31
N ASP A 118 14.29 -8.69 10.09
CA ASP A 118 14.76 -7.33 9.85
C ASP A 118 13.79 -6.27 10.38
N LEU A 119 12.49 -6.56 10.36
CA LEU A 119 11.44 -5.62 10.78
C LEU A 119 11.35 -5.45 12.29
N GLN A 120 11.87 -6.37 13.07
CA GLN A 120 11.85 -6.35 14.54
C GLN A 120 10.43 -6.06 15.10
N LEU A 121 9.44 -6.81 14.63
CA LEU A 121 8.02 -6.54 14.93
C LEU A 121 7.71 -6.54 16.43
N LYS A 122 8.47 -7.30 17.23
CA LYS A 122 8.24 -7.39 18.70
C LYS A 122 8.89 -6.24 19.49
N SER A 123 9.65 -5.35 18.86
CA SER A 123 10.41 -4.31 19.57
C SER A 123 9.59 -3.04 19.84
N SER A 124 8.39 -2.93 19.31
CA SER A 124 7.56 -1.73 19.43
C SER A 124 6.10 -2.07 19.68
N PRO A 125 5.38 -1.24 20.45
CA PRO A 125 3.93 -1.38 20.61
C PRO A 125 3.13 -1.00 19.35
N PHE A 126 3.81 -0.50 18.31
CA PHE A 126 3.21 -0.14 17.03
C PHE A 126 3.96 -0.78 15.87
N ILE A 127 3.23 -1.10 14.81
CA ILE A 127 3.77 -1.37 13.48
C ILE A 127 3.57 -0.09 12.68
N THR A 128 4.65 0.50 12.20
CA THR A 128 4.61 1.74 11.41
C THR A 128 4.71 1.38 9.93
N ILE A 129 3.73 1.81 9.14
CA ILE A 129 3.67 1.57 7.70
C ILE A 129 3.78 2.91 6.99
N ARG A 130 4.70 3.01 6.04
CA ARG A 130 4.86 4.17 5.17
C ARG A 130 4.70 3.75 3.72
N ILE A 131 3.90 4.51 2.98
CA ILE A 131 3.65 4.29 1.55
C ILE A 131 3.85 5.63 0.85
N GLY A 132 4.71 5.68 -0.15
CA GLY A 132 4.97 6.94 -0.82
C GLY A 132 6.00 6.90 -1.93
N ILE A 133 6.43 8.08 -2.33
CA ILE A 133 7.38 8.30 -3.41
C ILE A 133 8.73 8.68 -2.79
N ALA A 134 9.75 7.88 -3.02
CA ALA A 134 11.10 8.18 -2.55
C ALA A 134 11.67 9.39 -3.28
N LYS A 135 12.51 10.18 -2.60
CA LYS A 135 13.11 11.39 -3.17
C LYS A 135 13.95 11.11 -4.41
N ASP A 136 14.55 9.94 -4.48
CA ASP A 136 15.41 9.44 -5.57
C ASP A 136 14.67 8.53 -6.55
N ALA A 137 13.34 8.43 -6.46
CA ALA A 137 12.54 7.65 -7.40
C ALA A 137 12.77 8.10 -8.84
N LYS A 138 12.88 7.14 -9.75
CA LYS A 138 13.04 7.40 -11.20
C LYS A 138 11.72 7.84 -11.82
N ASN A 139 10.62 7.21 -11.43
CA ASN A 139 9.28 7.54 -11.91
C ASN A 139 8.50 8.18 -10.76
N LYS A 140 8.26 9.48 -10.85
CA LYS A 140 7.53 10.26 -9.84
C LYS A 140 6.13 10.59 -10.34
N GLY A 141 5.31 9.57 -10.49
CA GLY A 141 3.93 9.71 -10.97
C GLY A 141 2.90 9.81 -9.84
N GLY A 142 3.33 10.07 -8.61
CA GLY A 142 2.43 10.18 -7.45
C GLY A 142 1.79 8.88 -7.01
N LEU A 143 0.85 8.98 -6.09
CA LEU A 143 0.15 7.84 -5.51
C LEU A 143 -1.33 8.17 -5.32
N THR A 144 -2.19 7.24 -5.72
CA THR A 144 -3.61 7.20 -5.38
C THR A 144 -3.88 5.91 -4.61
N ILE A 145 -4.51 6.03 -3.45
CA ILE A 145 -4.97 4.88 -2.64
C ILE A 145 -6.50 4.92 -2.60
N PHE A 146 -7.11 3.81 -3.01
CA PHE A 146 -8.56 3.63 -3.00
C PHE A 146 -8.98 2.91 -1.72
N GLY A 147 -9.99 3.43 -1.07
CA GLY A 147 -10.62 2.82 0.10
C GLY A 147 -11.91 2.06 -0.28
N LYS A 148 -12.66 1.67 0.75
CA LYS A 148 -13.84 0.79 0.62
C LYS A 148 -14.98 1.35 -0.25
N ASP A 149 -15.04 2.66 -0.45
CA ASP A 149 -16.14 3.32 -1.16
C ASP A 149 -15.72 3.90 -2.52
N PHE A 150 -14.52 3.58 -2.99
CA PHE A 150 -13.98 3.99 -4.28
C PHE A 150 -13.26 2.83 -4.96
N GLY A 151 -13.13 2.90 -6.29
CA GLY A 151 -12.41 1.91 -7.05
C GLY A 151 -13.20 0.63 -7.31
N ASN A 152 -12.52 -0.49 -7.35
CA ASN A 152 -13.08 -1.79 -7.69
C ASN A 152 -13.17 -2.77 -6.52
N HIS A 153 -12.52 -2.50 -5.41
CA HIS A 153 -12.39 -3.43 -4.29
C HIS A 153 -12.94 -2.82 -2.99
N PRO A 154 -13.93 -3.46 -2.34
CA PRO A 154 -14.61 -2.91 -1.15
C PRO A 154 -13.75 -3.07 0.10
N GLN A 155 -12.57 -2.50 0.11
CA GLN A 155 -11.64 -2.56 1.24
C GLN A 155 -10.84 -1.28 1.40
N ASN A 156 -10.47 -0.98 2.63
CA ASN A 156 -9.39 -0.06 2.95
C ASN A 156 -8.05 -0.80 2.86
N ILE A 157 -6.96 -0.16 3.28
CA ILE A 157 -5.69 -0.88 3.48
C ILE A 157 -5.90 -1.94 4.55
N LEU A 158 -5.63 -3.20 4.20
CA LEU A 158 -5.71 -4.32 5.12
C LEU A 158 -4.31 -4.78 5.48
N LEU A 159 -4.04 -4.87 6.78
CA LEU A 159 -2.81 -5.45 7.31
C LEU A 159 -3.16 -6.70 8.11
N SER A 160 -2.57 -7.82 7.73
CA SER A 160 -2.75 -9.10 8.41
C SER A 160 -1.39 -9.64 8.85
N LEU A 161 -1.31 -10.02 10.12
CA LEU A 161 -0.12 -10.65 10.68
C LEU A 161 -0.45 -12.09 11.03
N PHE A 162 0.21 -13.01 10.33
CA PHE A 162 0.11 -14.44 10.58
C PHE A 162 1.24 -14.86 11.53
N TYR A 163 0.92 -15.67 12.51
CA TYR A 163 1.89 -16.09 13.53
C TYR A 163 1.66 -17.53 13.95
N SER A 164 2.70 -18.15 14.50
CA SER A 164 2.64 -19.41 15.23
C SER A 164 2.73 -19.15 16.73
N GLU A 165 2.27 -20.10 17.52
CA GLU A 165 2.36 -20.08 18.99
C GLU A 165 3.20 -21.25 19.48
N ASN A 166 3.95 -21.00 20.55
CA ASN A 166 4.69 -22.05 21.26
C ASN A 166 3.78 -22.82 22.22
#